data_67fd77538574eaff20a041cc2197a572
#
_entry.id   67fd77538574eaff20a041cc2197a572
#
_cell.length_a   1.000
_cell.length_b   1.000
_cell.length_c   1.000
_cell.angle_alpha   90.00
_cell.angle_beta   90.00
_cell.angle_gamma   90.00
#
_symmetry.space_group_name_H-M   'P 1'
#
loop_
_entity.id
_entity.type
_entity.pdbx_description
1 polymer ?
#
loop_
_entity_poly.entity_id
_entity_poly.type
_entity_poly.pdbx_seq_one_letter_code
_entity_poly.pdbx_strand_id
1 'polypeptide(L)'
;MFVACGCQPRVEPVAPHFLKDSITTGYVLKRQKDRAEKIKNLKSFTSTTFLGQNLKQTFRQTLAIQNNQSIRVDTFGLFGQALGVFTHHQGRTVFFDPTKDRYYSGPEMESMMEKMMGTRLNFREHLPIFIGYIPRLKFLKVLDSRLNSGRTQYILRLTDMQRGGSVDILFSAMTLLPLEMTRKIGQRSVYSVKWENYAKVGEYDFPHLITLSFPEKREIIRVKYKNPVINQGLSADTYQFLEPVSSLKN
;
A
#
# COMPACT_ATOMS: atom_id res chain seq x y z
N MET A 1 10.10 -25.07 -35.17
CA MET A 1 9.03 -24.36 -34.46
C MET A 1 9.21 -24.65 -32.98
N PHE A 2 9.91 -23.76 -32.24
CA PHE A 2 10.18 -23.94 -30.81
C PHE A 2 9.06 -23.26 -30.01
N VAL A 3 8.26 -24.06 -29.30
CA VAL A 3 7.28 -23.57 -28.35
C VAL A 3 8.03 -23.27 -27.05
N ALA A 4 8.32 -21.99 -26.77
CA ALA A 4 8.85 -21.57 -25.50
C ALA A 4 7.71 -21.64 -24.46
N CYS A 5 7.70 -22.69 -23.66
CA CYS A 5 6.83 -22.83 -22.51
C CYS A 5 7.30 -21.84 -21.42
N GLY A 6 6.70 -20.64 -21.37
CA GLY A 6 6.96 -19.66 -20.33
C GLY A 6 6.44 -20.18 -18.98
N CYS A 7 7.32 -20.62 -18.10
CA CYS A 7 6.98 -20.90 -16.71
C CYS A 7 6.50 -19.61 -16.02
N GLN A 8 5.21 -19.40 -15.95
CA GLN A 8 4.66 -18.43 -15.00
C GLN A 8 4.89 -19.00 -13.59
N PRO A 9 5.49 -18.24 -12.66
CA PRO A 9 5.63 -18.69 -11.29
C PRO A 9 4.24 -18.99 -10.71
N ARG A 10 4.07 -20.23 -10.27
CA ARG A 10 2.83 -20.68 -9.64
C ARG A 10 2.68 -19.96 -8.31
N VAL A 11 1.70 -19.06 -8.24
CA VAL A 11 1.36 -18.35 -6.99
C VAL A 11 0.74 -19.38 -6.05
N GLU A 12 1.44 -19.75 -4.97
CA GLU A 12 0.91 -20.68 -3.98
C GLU A 12 -0.13 -19.99 -3.10
N PRO A 13 -1.35 -20.56 -2.98
CA PRO A 13 -2.37 -20.00 -2.10
C PRO A 13 -1.94 -20.10 -0.62
N VAL A 14 -2.38 -19.15 0.19
CA VAL A 14 -2.11 -19.12 1.63
C VAL A 14 -2.83 -20.30 2.28
N ALA A 15 -2.08 -21.16 2.98
CA ALA A 15 -2.66 -22.29 3.71
C ALA A 15 -3.58 -21.79 4.86
N PRO A 16 -4.76 -22.41 5.05
CA PRO A 16 -5.64 -22.06 6.16
C PRO A 16 -5.01 -22.44 7.51
N HIS A 17 -5.03 -21.53 8.46
CA HIS A 17 -4.80 -21.84 9.86
C HIS A 17 -6.13 -22.28 10.48
N PHE A 18 -6.19 -23.49 10.99
CA PHE A 18 -7.40 -23.98 11.68
C PHE A 18 -7.76 -23.08 12.85
N LEU A 19 -9.02 -22.62 12.86
CA LEU A 19 -9.56 -21.84 13.96
C LEU A 19 -9.58 -22.71 15.23
N LYS A 20 -8.80 -22.34 16.24
CA LYS A 20 -9.11 -22.73 17.62
C LYS A 20 -10.38 -21.99 18.02
N ASP A 21 -11.25 -22.66 18.78
CA ASP A 21 -12.55 -22.12 19.24
C ASP A 21 -12.44 -20.81 20.06
N SER A 22 -11.24 -20.31 20.30
CA SER A 22 -10.95 -19.12 21.09
C SER A 22 -9.96 -18.16 20.40
N ILE A 23 -10.33 -17.58 19.25
CA ILE A 23 -9.57 -16.43 18.74
C ILE A 23 -9.90 -15.22 19.60
N THR A 24 -8.94 -14.80 20.42
CA THR A 24 -9.09 -13.57 21.19
C THR A 24 -8.67 -12.36 20.33
N THR A 25 -9.29 -11.21 20.58
CA THR A 25 -8.93 -9.94 19.94
C THR A 25 -7.46 -9.61 20.13
N GLY A 26 -6.90 -9.87 21.33
CA GLY A 26 -5.49 -9.67 21.62
C GLY A 26 -4.58 -10.50 20.73
N TYR A 27 -4.95 -11.75 20.43
CA TYR A 27 -4.20 -12.62 19.50
C TYR A 27 -4.21 -12.04 18.07
N VAL A 28 -5.38 -11.59 17.57
CA VAL A 28 -5.48 -10.98 16.25
C VAL A 28 -4.58 -9.74 16.14
N LEU A 29 -4.66 -8.83 17.11
CA LEU A 29 -3.87 -7.61 17.12
C LEU A 29 -2.37 -7.89 17.23
N LYS A 30 -1.96 -8.82 18.10
CA LYS A 30 -0.57 -9.25 18.20
C LYS A 30 -0.07 -9.79 16.87
N ARG A 31 -0.82 -10.66 16.22
CA ARG A 31 -0.45 -11.21 14.90
C ARG A 31 -0.30 -10.13 13.82
N GLN A 32 -1.15 -9.09 13.83
CA GLN A 32 -1.00 -7.97 12.90
C GLN A 32 0.25 -7.13 13.20
N LYS A 33 0.58 -6.92 14.47
CA LYS A 33 1.80 -6.24 14.89
C LYS A 33 3.04 -7.03 14.45
N ASP A 34 3.10 -8.32 14.78
CA ASP A 34 4.20 -9.21 14.41
C ASP A 34 4.40 -9.23 12.88
N ARG A 35 3.30 -9.21 12.13
CA ARG A 35 3.32 -9.15 10.67
C ARG A 35 3.91 -7.84 10.16
N ALA A 36 3.54 -6.70 10.76
CA ALA A 36 4.03 -5.37 10.39
C ALA A 36 5.54 -5.19 10.66
N GLU A 37 6.10 -5.97 11.59
CA GLU A 37 7.53 -5.96 11.92
C GLU A 37 8.38 -6.83 10.99
N LYS A 38 7.76 -7.78 10.27
CA LYS A 38 8.48 -8.75 9.44
C LYS A 38 8.90 -8.22 8.08
N ILE A 39 8.08 -7.42 7.40
CA ILE A 39 8.41 -6.87 6.09
C ILE A 39 9.12 -5.52 6.29
N LYS A 40 10.42 -5.50 6.05
CA LYS A 40 11.25 -4.30 6.17
C LYS A 40 11.37 -3.56 4.84
N ASN A 41 11.39 -4.30 3.74
CA ASN A 41 11.40 -3.70 2.41
C ASN A 41 10.63 -4.56 1.41
N LEU A 42 10.14 -3.89 0.38
CA LEU A 42 9.42 -4.47 -0.75
C LEU A 42 9.94 -3.83 -2.03
N LYS A 43 10.20 -4.66 -3.04
CA LYS A 43 10.41 -4.23 -4.42
C LYS A 43 9.47 -5.00 -5.33
N SER A 44 8.83 -4.33 -6.29
CA SER A 44 7.91 -4.99 -7.23
C SER A 44 7.74 -4.18 -8.50
N PHE A 45 7.47 -4.87 -9.60
CA PHE A 45 6.75 -4.25 -10.71
C PHE A 45 5.29 -4.10 -10.33
N THR A 46 4.68 -2.98 -10.70
CA THR A 46 3.27 -2.71 -10.42
C THR A 46 2.54 -2.19 -11.65
N SER A 47 1.24 -2.45 -11.67
CA SER A 47 0.29 -1.73 -12.52
C SER A 47 -0.62 -0.95 -11.59
N THR A 48 -0.49 0.39 -11.61
CA THR A 48 -1.28 1.28 -10.76
C THR A 48 -2.33 1.98 -11.59
N THR A 49 -3.60 1.80 -11.22
CA THR A 49 -4.75 2.45 -11.87
C THR A 49 -5.31 3.51 -10.94
N PHE A 50 -5.41 4.71 -11.43
CA PHE A 50 -6.10 5.83 -10.80
C PHE A 50 -7.46 6.01 -11.47
N LEU A 51 -8.52 6.04 -10.67
CA LEU A 51 -9.89 6.29 -11.10
C LEU A 51 -10.42 7.49 -10.31
N GLY A 52 -10.96 8.46 -11.01
CA GLY A 52 -11.66 9.63 -10.48
C GLY A 52 -12.85 9.96 -11.34
N GLN A 53 -13.54 11.06 -11.06
CA GLN A 53 -14.75 11.44 -11.81
C GLN A 53 -14.49 11.54 -13.32
N ASN A 54 -13.36 12.16 -13.71
CA ASN A 54 -12.95 12.35 -15.12
C ASN A 54 -11.57 11.78 -15.41
N LEU A 55 -11.04 10.94 -14.52
CA LEU A 55 -9.71 10.37 -14.60
C LEU A 55 -9.78 8.85 -14.61
N LYS A 56 -9.24 8.24 -15.66
CA LYS A 56 -8.94 6.81 -15.69
C LYS A 56 -7.60 6.62 -16.35
N GLN A 57 -6.57 6.44 -15.53
CA GLN A 57 -5.20 6.24 -16.00
C GLN A 57 -4.58 5.00 -15.36
N THR A 58 -3.81 4.27 -16.14
CA THR A 58 -3.07 3.11 -15.66
C THR A 58 -1.60 3.26 -16.05
N PHE A 59 -0.72 3.11 -15.07
CA PHE A 59 0.72 3.24 -15.24
C PHE A 59 1.42 1.92 -14.95
N ARG A 60 2.46 1.62 -15.71
CA ARG A 60 3.43 0.58 -15.37
C ARG A 60 4.53 1.22 -14.54
N GLN A 61 4.85 0.60 -13.41
CA GLN A 61 5.76 1.19 -12.45
C GLN A 61 6.67 0.14 -11.84
N THR A 62 7.84 0.56 -11.35
CA THR A 62 8.55 -0.14 -10.28
C THR A 62 8.27 0.58 -8.97
N LEU A 63 8.09 -0.20 -7.94
CA LEU A 63 7.83 0.26 -6.59
C LEU A 63 8.90 -0.30 -5.66
N ALA A 64 9.54 0.57 -4.88
CA ALA A 64 10.41 0.19 -3.77
C ALA A 64 9.94 0.87 -2.49
N ILE A 65 9.74 0.10 -1.42
CA ILE A 65 9.35 0.61 -0.10
C ILE A 65 10.34 0.10 0.93
N GLN A 66 10.74 0.94 1.88
CA GLN A 66 11.64 0.59 2.98
C GLN A 66 11.10 1.13 4.31
N ASN A 67 11.08 0.25 5.33
CA ASN A 67 10.76 0.54 6.73
C ASN A 67 9.44 1.32 6.94
N ASN A 68 8.47 1.22 6.02
CA ASN A 68 7.22 2.00 6.04
C ASN A 68 7.43 3.53 6.09
N GLN A 69 8.59 4.01 5.69
CA GLN A 69 8.96 5.43 5.77
C GLN A 69 9.48 5.98 4.45
N SER A 70 9.96 5.11 3.58
CA SER A 70 10.53 5.50 2.30
C SER A 70 9.86 4.75 1.17
N ILE A 71 9.56 5.48 0.10
CA ILE A 71 9.00 4.92 -1.14
C ILE A 71 9.70 5.56 -2.34
N ARG A 72 9.99 4.75 -3.35
CA ARG A 72 10.32 5.18 -4.69
C ARG A 72 9.38 4.53 -5.69
N VAL A 73 8.90 5.31 -6.63
CA VAL A 73 8.06 4.85 -7.74
C VAL A 73 8.64 5.39 -9.04
N ASP A 74 9.15 4.49 -9.89
CA ASP A 74 9.55 4.84 -11.24
C ASP A 74 8.42 4.47 -12.19
N THR A 75 7.94 5.44 -12.98
CA THR A 75 6.82 5.29 -13.90
C THR A 75 7.31 5.23 -15.33
N PHE A 76 6.79 4.26 -16.09
CA PHE A 76 7.22 3.99 -17.46
C PHE A 76 6.06 4.12 -18.45
N GLY A 77 6.37 4.60 -19.64
CA GLY A 77 5.49 4.62 -20.79
C GLY A 77 5.39 3.26 -21.48
N LEU A 78 4.64 3.23 -22.58
CA LEU A 78 4.36 2.00 -23.32
C LEU A 78 5.62 1.34 -23.90
N PHE A 79 6.60 2.15 -24.29
CA PHE A 79 7.87 1.70 -24.89
C PHE A 79 9.01 1.62 -23.87
N GLY A 80 8.69 1.69 -22.56
CA GLY A 80 9.69 1.61 -21.49
C GLY A 80 10.42 2.91 -21.16
N GLN A 81 10.10 4.01 -21.84
CA GLN A 81 10.66 5.32 -21.53
C GLN A 81 10.21 5.77 -20.13
N ALA A 82 11.11 6.42 -19.37
CA ALA A 82 10.77 7.00 -18.08
C ALA A 82 9.79 8.17 -18.26
N LEU A 83 8.67 8.14 -17.54
CA LEU A 83 7.68 9.21 -17.48
C LEU A 83 7.78 10.04 -16.21
N GLY A 84 8.38 9.50 -15.17
CA GLY A 84 8.57 10.20 -13.91
C GLY A 84 9.12 9.30 -12.83
N VAL A 85 9.84 9.90 -11.91
CA VAL A 85 10.38 9.24 -10.72
C VAL A 85 9.90 10.00 -9.50
N PHE A 86 9.18 9.30 -8.63
CA PHE A 86 8.69 9.82 -7.37
C PHE A 86 9.46 9.18 -6.22
N THR A 87 9.89 9.99 -5.25
CA THR A 87 10.46 9.51 -3.99
C THR A 87 9.87 10.25 -2.79
N HIS A 88 9.66 9.49 -1.72
CA HIS A 88 9.49 10.05 -0.38
C HIS A 88 10.48 9.35 0.53
N HIS A 89 11.41 10.10 1.11
CA HIS A 89 12.47 9.59 1.98
C HIS A 89 12.83 10.64 3.03
N GLN A 90 12.97 10.23 4.29
CA GLN A 90 13.32 11.11 5.42
C GLN A 90 12.44 12.38 5.51
N GLY A 91 11.14 12.24 5.21
CA GLY A 91 10.18 13.35 5.26
C GLY A 91 10.21 14.29 4.05
N ARG A 92 11.15 14.12 3.13
CA ARG A 92 11.25 14.87 1.87
C ARG A 92 10.56 14.12 0.76
N THR A 93 9.77 14.82 -0.02
CA THR A 93 9.08 14.27 -1.20
C THR A 93 9.55 15.02 -2.44
N VAL A 94 9.97 14.27 -3.45
CA VAL A 94 10.46 14.81 -4.72
C VAL A 94 9.86 14.02 -5.87
N PHE A 95 9.51 14.72 -6.94
CA PHE A 95 9.17 14.13 -8.22
C PHE A 95 10.10 14.69 -9.30
N PHE A 96 10.68 13.81 -10.09
CA PHE A 96 11.46 14.15 -11.27
C PHE A 96 10.67 13.86 -12.53
N ASP A 97 10.50 14.87 -13.39
CA ASP A 97 9.92 14.75 -14.72
C ASP A 97 11.05 14.71 -15.76
N PRO A 98 11.39 13.54 -16.29
CA PRO A 98 12.49 13.40 -17.25
C PRO A 98 12.19 14.04 -18.61
N THR A 99 10.89 14.30 -18.90
CA THR A 99 10.51 14.94 -20.17
C THR A 99 10.80 16.43 -20.19
N LYS A 100 10.84 17.06 -19.01
CA LYS A 100 11.13 18.47 -18.80
C LYS A 100 12.48 18.74 -18.14
N ASP A 101 13.18 17.65 -17.78
CA ASP A 101 14.41 17.71 -16.96
C ASP A 101 14.21 18.56 -15.70
N ARG A 102 13.10 18.36 -15.00
CA ARG A 102 12.67 19.20 -13.88
C ARG A 102 12.34 18.42 -12.63
N TYR A 103 12.80 18.95 -11.49
CA TYR A 103 12.46 18.45 -10.16
C TYR A 103 11.34 19.30 -9.54
N TYR A 104 10.39 18.62 -8.89
CA TYR A 104 9.29 19.23 -8.14
C TYR A 104 9.40 18.79 -6.69
N SER A 105 9.25 19.72 -5.75
CA SER A 105 9.24 19.45 -4.31
C SER A 105 8.30 20.42 -3.59
N GLY A 106 8.03 20.16 -2.28
CA GLY A 106 7.17 21.01 -1.47
C GLY A 106 5.77 21.20 -2.05
N PRO A 107 5.16 22.40 -1.91
CA PRO A 107 3.77 22.67 -2.32
C PRO A 107 3.50 22.44 -3.81
N GLU A 108 4.49 22.70 -4.67
CA GLU A 108 4.36 22.49 -6.12
C GLU A 108 4.18 21.00 -6.43
N MET A 109 4.97 20.13 -5.78
CA MET A 109 4.86 18.69 -5.93
C MET A 109 3.52 18.18 -5.39
N GLU A 110 3.05 18.67 -4.22
CA GLU A 110 1.74 18.30 -3.66
C GLU A 110 0.60 18.67 -4.62
N SER A 111 0.63 19.88 -5.21
CA SER A 111 -0.34 20.32 -6.20
C SER A 111 -0.33 19.46 -7.45
N MET A 112 0.87 19.09 -7.93
CA MET A 112 1.02 18.23 -9.10
C MET A 112 0.50 16.80 -8.81
N MET A 113 0.81 16.24 -7.65
CA MET A 113 0.28 14.91 -7.25
C MET A 113 -1.25 14.93 -7.16
N GLU A 114 -1.84 16.00 -6.59
CA GLU A 114 -3.29 16.15 -6.54
C GLU A 114 -3.91 16.20 -7.94
N LYS A 115 -3.29 16.89 -8.88
CA LYS A 115 -3.72 16.93 -10.29
C LYS A 115 -3.58 15.58 -11.00
N MET A 116 -2.51 14.84 -10.73
CA MET A 116 -2.23 13.56 -11.39
C MET A 116 -3.03 12.40 -10.81
N MET A 117 -3.24 12.37 -9.51
CA MET A 117 -3.86 11.25 -8.79
C MET A 117 -5.29 11.57 -8.33
N GLY A 118 -5.72 12.83 -8.43
CA GLY A 118 -7.01 13.31 -7.92
C GLY A 118 -7.02 13.51 -6.41
N THR A 119 -6.05 13.00 -5.67
CA THR A 119 -6.03 13.04 -4.20
C THR A 119 -4.65 13.32 -3.63
N ARG A 120 -4.63 13.90 -2.43
CA ARG A 120 -3.40 14.05 -1.63
C ARG A 120 -3.17 12.79 -0.81
N LEU A 121 -2.11 12.06 -1.11
CA LEU A 121 -1.68 10.93 -0.30
C LEU A 121 -0.88 11.42 0.91
N ASN A 122 -1.35 11.12 2.10
CA ASN A 122 -0.53 11.24 3.31
C ASN A 122 0.36 9.99 3.40
N PHE A 123 1.62 10.09 2.96
CA PHE A 123 2.53 8.95 2.91
C PHE A 123 2.75 8.30 4.27
N ARG A 124 2.87 9.08 5.33
CA ARG A 124 3.03 8.54 6.69
C ARG A 124 1.85 7.65 7.11
N GLU A 125 0.66 7.96 6.62
CA GLU A 125 -0.53 7.18 6.93
C GLU A 125 -0.76 6.04 5.94
N HIS A 126 -0.66 6.32 4.65
CA HIS A 126 -1.08 5.38 3.60
C HIS A 126 0.01 4.41 3.16
N LEU A 127 1.30 4.73 3.38
CA LEU A 127 2.39 3.87 2.95
C LEU A 127 2.31 2.43 3.50
N PRO A 128 1.97 2.20 4.80
CA PRO A 128 1.79 0.85 5.32
C PRO A 128 0.73 0.02 4.59
N ILE A 129 -0.29 0.67 4.02
CA ILE A 129 -1.35 0.01 3.25
C ILE A 129 -0.76 -0.74 2.06
N PHE A 130 0.20 -0.13 1.35
CA PHE A 130 0.80 -0.68 0.14
C PHE A 130 1.73 -1.88 0.37
N ILE A 131 2.01 -2.22 1.61
CA ILE A 131 2.70 -3.46 1.99
C ILE A 131 1.78 -4.43 2.75
N GLY A 132 0.47 -4.17 2.70
CA GLY A 132 -0.54 -5.04 3.30
C GLY A 132 -0.70 -4.90 4.80
N TYR A 133 -0.39 -3.72 5.39
CA TYR A 133 -0.47 -3.47 6.82
C TYR A 133 -1.59 -2.52 7.18
N ILE A 134 -2.07 -2.67 8.41
CA ILE A 134 -3.02 -1.75 9.02
C ILE A 134 -2.25 -0.51 9.50
N PRO A 135 -2.56 0.68 8.94
CA PRO A 135 -1.89 1.90 9.35
C PRO A 135 -2.23 2.25 10.81
N ARG A 136 -1.25 2.83 11.51
CA ARG A 136 -1.44 3.38 12.86
C ARG A 136 -1.93 2.40 13.93
N LEU A 137 -1.79 1.09 13.73
CA LEU A 137 -2.34 0.04 14.59
C LEU A 137 -2.03 0.27 16.09
N LYS A 138 -0.85 0.79 16.43
CA LYS A 138 -0.44 1.09 17.81
C LYS A 138 -1.29 2.16 18.53
N PHE A 139 -2.03 2.97 17.80
CA PHE A 139 -2.90 4.03 18.34
C PHE A 139 -4.38 3.64 18.35
N LEU A 140 -4.69 2.43 17.89
CA LEU A 140 -6.05 1.93 17.81
C LEU A 140 -6.41 1.14 19.06
N LYS A 141 -7.56 1.47 19.68
CA LYS A 141 -8.15 0.75 20.82
C LYS A 141 -9.42 0.03 20.39
N VAL A 142 -9.58 -1.21 20.84
CA VAL A 142 -10.75 -2.04 20.51
C VAL A 142 -11.99 -1.48 21.16
N LEU A 143 -13.06 -1.35 20.39
CA LEU A 143 -14.42 -1.04 20.84
C LEU A 143 -15.30 -2.29 20.78
N ASP A 144 -15.22 -3.09 19.73
CA ASP A 144 -16.02 -4.27 19.51
C ASP A 144 -15.27 -5.30 18.66
N SER A 145 -15.59 -6.58 18.87
CA SER A 145 -15.02 -7.66 18.07
C SER A 145 -15.98 -8.83 17.99
N ARG A 146 -16.16 -9.37 16.77
CA ARG A 146 -17.07 -10.51 16.56
C ARG A 146 -16.70 -11.32 15.31
N LEU A 147 -17.13 -12.56 15.29
CA LEU A 147 -17.22 -13.35 14.06
C LEU A 147 -18.52 -13.01 13.33
N ASN A 148 -18.51 -13.03 12.00
CA ASN A 148 -19.74 -12.96 11.23
C ASN A 148 -20.56 -14.25 11.42
N SER A 149 -21.85 -14.26 11.02
CA SER A 149 -22.77 -15.40 11.17
C SER A 149 -22.25 -16.68 10.50
N GLY A 150 -21.54 -16.56 9.37
CA GLY A 150 -20.91 -17.68 8.66
C GLY A 150 -19.56 -18.13 9.24
N ARG A 151 -19.05 -17.51 10.31
CA ARG A 151 -17.75 -17.76 10.93
C ARG A 151 -16.56 -17.73 9.97
N THR A 152 -16.70 -17.05 8.83
CA THR A 152 -15.68 -16.92 7.79
C THR A 152 -14.85 -15.65 7.94
N GLN A 153 -15.36 -14.67 8.69
CA GLN A 153 -14.75 -13.37 8.85
C GLN A 153 -14.79 -12.93 10.32
N TYR A 154 -13.67 -12.34 10.75
CA TYR A 154 -13.53 -11.71 12.06
C TYR A 154 -13.56 -10.20 11.88
N ILE A 155 -14.48 -9.54 12.56
CA ILE A 155 -14.75 -8.11 12.45
C ILE A 155 -14.20 -7.42 13.69
N LEU A 156 -13.33 -6.43 13.53
CA LEU A 156 -12.87 -5.55 14.59
C LEU A 156 -13.38 -4.14 14.34
N ARG A 157 -13.97 -3.52 15.37
CA ARG A 157 -14.22 -2.09 15.43
C ARG A 157 -13.27 -1.47 16.44
N LEU A 158 -12.54 -0.45 16.02
CA LEU A 158 -11.50 0.22 16.79
C LEU A 158 -11.75 1.74 16.80
N THR A 159 -11.23 2.44 17.81
CA THR A 159 -11.16 3.92 17.83
C THR A 159 -9.71 4.37 17.73
N ASP A 160 -9.46 5.45 16.99
CA ASP A 160 -8.14 6.08 16.93
C ASP A 160 -8.02 7.07 18.09
N MET A 161 -7.18 6.73 19.06
CA MET A 161 -7.01 7.50 20.29
C MET A 161 -6.33 8.86 20.09
N GLN A 162 -5.66 9.07 18.96
CA GLN A 162 -4.97 10.33 18.68
C GLN A 162 -5.74 11.26 17.75
N ARG A 163 -6.42 10.70 16.76
CA ARG A 163 -7.12 11.48 15.71
C ARG A 163 -8.63 11.41 15.81
N GLY A 164 -9.15 10.67 16.79
CA GLY A 164 -10.58 10.40 16.90
C GLY A 164 -11.12 9.56 15.74
N GLY A 165 -12.44 9.30 15.78
CA GLY A 165 -13.13 8.48 14.78
C GLY A 165 -12.89 6.98 14.95
N SER A 166 -13.43 6.19 14.05
CA SER A 166 -13.39 4.72 14.11
C SER A 166 -12.70 4.10 12.90
N VAL A 167 -12.23 2.87 13.12
CA VAL A 167 -11.65 1.99 12.09
C VAL A 167 -12.34 0.65 12.19
N ASP A 168 -13.07 0.27 11.15
CA ASP A 168 -13.65 -1.05 11.03
C ASP A 168 -12.71 -1.91 10.18
N ILE A 169 -12.32 -3.10 10.66
CA ILE A 169 -11.40 -4.00 9.96
C ILE A 169 -12.03 -5.37 9.86
N LEU A 170 -11.99 -5.93 8.66
CA LEU A 170 -12.44 -7.26 8.32
C LEU A 170 -11.23 -8.15 8.09
N PHE A 171 -11.17 -9.28 8.78
CA PHE A 171 -10.15 -10.30 8.62
C PHE A 171 -10.74 -11.60 8.09
N SER A 172 -9.96 -12.36 7.34
CA SER A 172 -10.28 -13.77 7.13
C SER A 172 -10.22 -14.50 8.46
N ALA A 173 -11.29 -15.21 8.84
CA ALA A 173 -11.28 -15.99 10.05
C ALA A 173 -10.30 -17.17 9.99
N MET A 174 -10.00 -17.68 8.79
CA MET A 174 -9.08 -18.81 8.58
C MET A 174 -7.60 -18.40 8.67
N THR A 175 -7.22 -17.26 8.10
CA THR A 175 -5.82 -16.85 7.99
C THR A 175 -5.46 -15.70 8.89
N LEU A 176 -6.45 -14.97 9.42
CA LEU A 176 -6.33 -13.71 10.14
C LEU A 176 -5.62 -12.60 9.31
N LEU A 177 -5.62 -12.74 7.98
CA LEU A 177 -5.14 -11.68 7.10
C LEU A 177 -6.23 -10.61 6.96
N PRO A 178 -5.85 -9.32 6.95
CA PRO A 178 -6.81 -8.25 6.73
C PRO A 178 -7.35 -8.32 5.30
N LEU A 179 -8.66 -8.21 5.15
CA LEU A 179 -9.36 -8.23 3.86
C LEU A 179 -9.81 -6.82 3.48
N GLU A 180 -10.37 -6.10 4.46
CA GLU A 180 -10.89 -4.76 4.26
C GLU A 180 -10.70 -3.93 5.52
N MET A 181 -10.51 -2.62 5.33
CA MET A 181 -10.48 -1.63 6.39
C MET A 181 -11.24 -0.39 5.95
N THR A 182 -12.04 0.20 6.84
CA THR A 182 -12.70 1.49 6.61
C THR A 182 -12.40 2.45 7.75
N ARG A 183 -11.83 3.59 7.43
CA ARG A 183 -11.61 4.71 8.34
C ARG A 183 -12.79 5.66 8.28
N LYS A 184 -13.35 6.00 9.46
CA LYS A 184 -14.51 6.90 9.59
C LYS A 184 -14.23 8.03 10.57
N ILE A 185 -14.83 9.20 10.31
CA ILE A 185 -14.95 10.31 11.25
C ILE A 185 -16.46 10.63 11.36
N GLY A 186 -17.04 10.38 12.54
CA GLY A 186 -18.49 10.33 12.69
C GLY A 186 -19.09 9.24 11.77
N GLN A 187 -20.10 9.60 10.99
CA GLN A 187 -20.74 8.70 10.01
C GLN A 187 -20.01 8.67 8.66
N ARG A 188 -19.00 9.49 8.46
CA ARG A 188 -18.36 9.75 7.19
C ARG A 188 -17.16 8.82 6.96
N SER A 189 -17.15 8.09 5.86
CA SER A 189 -16.02 7.27 5.45
C SER A 189 -14.94 8.14 4.82
N VAL A 190 -13.79 8.26 5.48
CA VAL A 190 -12.65 9.05 4.99
C VAL A 190 -11.92 8.32 3.87
N TYR A 191 -11.63 7.04 4.10
CA TYR A 191 -11.10 6.13 3.09
C TYR A 191 -11.41 4.68 3.45
N SER A 192 -11.35 3.80 2.45
CA SER A 192 -11.38 2.36 2.65
C SER A 192 -10.26 1.68 1.87
N VAL A 193 -9.85 0.52 2.35
CA VAL A 193 -8.81 -0.32 1.76
C VAL A 193 -9.34 -1.72 1.57
N LYS A 194 -9.01 -2.35 0.43
CA LYS A 194 -9.15 -3.79 0.21
C LYS A 194 -7.81 -4.39 -0.10
N TRP A 195 -7.52 -5.52 0.53
CA TRP A 195 -6.36 -6.36 0.28
C TRP A 195 -6.82 -7.70 -0.26
N GLU A 196 -6.43 -8.00 -1.48
CA GLU A 196 -6.95 -9.13 -2.23
C GLU A 196 -5.83 -9.96 -2.84
N ASN A 197 -6.15 -11.17 -3.27
CA ASN A 197 -5.22 -12.07 -3.97
C ASN A 197 -3.97 -12.33 -3.14
N TYR A 198 -4.16 -12.72 -1.89
CA TYR A 198 -3.05 -13.11 -1.03
C TYR A 198 -2.34 -14.36 -1.54
N ALA A 199 -1.02 -14.29 -1.56
CA ALA A 199 -0.15 -15.40 -1.92
C ALA A 199 1.17 -15.34 -1.15
N LYS A 200 1.89 -16.45 -1.14
CA LYS A 200 3.23 -16.50 -0.55
C LYS A 200 4.25 -15.77 -1.43
N VAL A 201 5.06 -14.95 -0.77
CA VAL A 201 6.27 -14.34 -1.33
C VAL A 201 7.43 -14.70 -0.37
N GLY A 202 8.14 -15.77 -0.67
CA GLY A 202 8.97 -16.45 0.34
C GLY A 202 8.12 -16.93 1.51
N GLU A 203 8.46 -16.54 2.72
CA GLU A 203 7.69 -16.90 3.94
C GLU A 203 6.51 -15.95 4.24
N TYR A 204 6.35 -14.86 3.47
CA TYR A 204 5.39 -13.80 3.76
C TYR A 204 4.08 -13.98 3.00
N ASP A 205 2.94 -13.81 3.70
CA ASP A 205 1.64 -13.67 3.06
C ASP A 205 1.47 -12.24 2.56
N PHE A 206 1.43 -12.05 1.24
CA PHE A 206 1.41 -10.72 0.63
C PHE A 206 0.19 -10.54 -0.30
N PRO A 207 -0.56 -9.42 -0.20
CA PRO A 207 -1.66 -9.14 -1.11
C PRO A 207 -1.13 -8.67 -2.47
N HIS A 208 -1.53 -9.35 -3.55
CA HIS A 208 -1.11 -8.97 -4.90
C HIS A 208 -2.02 -7.91 -5.54
N LEU A 209 -3.13 -7.56 -4.89
CA LEU A 209 -4.02 -6.48 -5.29
C LEU A 209 -4.42 -5.67 -4.07
N ILE A 210 -4.18 -4.36 -4.13
CA ILE A 210 -4.58 -3.40 -3.10
C ILE A 210 -5.41 -2.31 -3.75
N THR A 211 -6.58 -2.06 -3.18
CA THR A 211 -7.48 -0.99 -3.60
C THR A 211 -7.68 -0.02 -2.45
N LEU A 212 -7.26 1.23 -2.64
CA LEU A 212 -7.48 2.34 -1.71
C LEU A 212 -8.53 3.27 -2.33
N SER A 213 -9.62 3.51 -1.61
CA SER A 213 -10.76 4.31 -2.09
C SER A 213 -11.02 5.49 -1.16
N PHE A 214 -11.31 6.64 -1.76
CA PHE A 214 -11.72 7.88 -1.09
C PHE A 214 -13.15 8.22 -1.51
N PRO A 215 -14.18 7.73 -0.79
CA PRO A 215 -15.58 7.81 -1.23
C PRO A 215 -16.07 9.22 -1.49
N GLU A 216 -15.68 10.20 -0.64
CA GLU A 216 -16.09 11.59 -0.78
C GLU A 216 -15.61 12.24 -2.07
N LYS A 217 -14.40 11.88 -2.49
CA LYS A 217 -13.80 12.38 -3.71
C LYS A 217 -14.17 11.54 -4.94
N ARG A 218 -14.78 10.37 -4.74
CA ARG A 218 -15.03 9.34 -5.77
C ARG A 218 -13.74 8.91 -6.47
N GLU A 219 -12.67 8.77 -5.70
CA GLU A 219 -11.34 8.42 -6.20
C GLU A 219 -10.92 7.06 -5.70
N ILE A 220 -10.23 6.32 -6.57
CA ILE A 220 -9.72 4.98 -6.28
C ILE A 220 -8.30 4.86 -6.82
N ILE A 221 -7.42 4.32 -5.99
CA ILE A 221 -6.06 3.91 -6.36
C ILE A 221 -6.02 2.40 -6.25
N ARG A 222 -5.77 1.72 -7.38
CA ARG A 222 -5.65 0.27 -7.42
C ARG A 222 -4.24 -0.12 -7.84
N VAL A 223 -3.54 -0.87 -6.99
CA VAL A 223 -2.17 -1.34 -7.23
C VAL A 223 -2.18 -2.85 -7.38
N LYS A 224 -1.78 -3.33 -8.55
CA LYS A 224 -1.58 -4.76 -8.84
C LYS A 224 -0.09 -5.04 -8.85
N TYR A 225 0.38 -5.93 -7.97
CA TYR A 225 1.77 -6.32 -7.85
C TYR A 225 2.11 -7.48 -8.77
N LYS A 226 3.30 -7.42 -9.38
CA LYS A 226 3.85 -8.46 -10.24
C LYS A 226 5.27 -8.77 -9.79
N ASN A 227 5.53 -10.03 -9.45
CA ASN A 227 6.83 -10.50 -8.94
C ASN A 227 7.34 -9.68 -7.75
N PRO A 228 6.56 -9.52 -6.67
CA PRO A 228 7.04 -8.82 -5.48
C PRO A 228 8.21 -9.59 -4.85
N VAL A 229 9.16 -8.83 -4.33
CA VAL A 229 10.34 -9.33 -3.63
C VAL A 229 10.38 -8.63 -2.27
N ILE A 230 10.46 -9.43 -1.20
CA ILE A 230 10.38 -8.95 0.18
C ILE A 230 11.70 -9.22 0.89
N ASN A 231 12.18 -8.24 1.67
CA ASN A 231 13.38 -8.30 2.51
C ASN A 231 14.67 -8.65 1.77
N GLN A 232 14.72 -8.48 0.47
CA GLN A 232 15.98 -8.48 -0.28
C GLN A 232 16.56 -7.06 -0.25
N GLY A 233 17.86 -6.94 0.02
CA GLY A 233 18.52 -5.66 0.22
C GLY A 233 18.21 -4.63 -0.87
N LEU A 234 17.89 -3.42 -0.44
CA LEU A 234 17.81 -2.25 -1.32
C LEU A 234 19.16 -1.53 -1.25
N SER A 235 19.66 -1.08 -2.39
CA SER A 235 20.86 -0.24 -2.46
C SER A 235 20.64 1.05 -1.65
N ALA A 236 21.67 1.54 -0.98
CA ALA A 236 21.63 2.82 -0.26
C ALA A 236 21.17 3.99 -1.16
N ASP A 237 21.50 3.91 -2.45
CA ASP A 237 21.19 4.95 -3.44
C ASP A 237 19.74 4.84 -3.99
N THR A 238 18.99 3.80 -3.60
CA THR A 238 17.63 3.58 -4.13
C THR A 238 16.73 4.80 -3.97
N TYR A 239 16.90 5.59 -2.91
CA TYR A 239 16.05 6.75 -2.61
C TYR A 239 16.75 8.09 -2.85
N GLN A 240 18.01 8.07 -3.26
CA GLN A 240 18.74 9.29 -3.55
C GLN A 240 18.38 9.80 -4.94
N PHE A 241 18.09 11.10 -5.04
CA PHE A 241 18.17 11.83 -6.28
C PHE A 241 19.54 12.52 -6.35
N LEU A 242 20.24 12.29 -7.44
CA LEU A 242 21.36 13.17 -7.81
C LEU A 242 20.74 14.48 -8.33
N GLU A 243 20.25 15.31 -7.43
CA GLU A 243 19.83 16.66 -7.81
C GLU A 243 21.09 17.42 -8.28
N PRO A 244 21.03 18.09 -9.43
CA PRO A 244 22.08 19.04 -9.77
C PRO A 244 22.23 20.07 -8.65
N VAL A 245 23.44 20.33 -8.19
CA VAL A 245 23.74 21.26 -7.07
C VAL A 245 23.17 22.68 -7.30
N SER A 246 22.78 23.01 -8.53
CA SER A 246 22.15 24.27 -8.92
C SER A 246 20.70 24.46 -8.48
N SER A 247 19.98 23.39 -8.10
CA SER A 247 18.57 23.49 -7.69
C SER A 247 18.35 23.74 -6.19
N LEU A 248 19.42 23.83 -5.40
CA LEU A 248 19.38 24.06 -3.95
C LEU A 248 19.50 25.55 -3.56
N LYS A 249 19.51 26.46 -4.54
CA LYS A 249 19.49 27.91 -4.29
C LYS A 249 18.15 28.46 -4.76
N ASN A 250 17.18 28.48 -3.84
CA ASN A 250 16.20 29.59 -3.66
C ASN A 250 15.32 29.27 -2.44
#